data_eb77d1ba3da881679d64192d80ce20a9
#
_entry.id   eb77d1ba3da881679d64192d80ce20a9
#
_cell.length_a   1.000
_cell.length_b   1.000
_cell.length_c   1.000
_cell.angle_alpha   90.00
_cell.angle_beta   90.00
_cell.angle_gamma   90.00
#
_symmetry.space_group_name_H-M   'P 1'
#
loop_
_entity.id
_entity.type
_entity.pdbx_description
1 polymer ?
#
loop_
_entity_poly.entity_id
_entity_poly.type
_entity_poly.pdbx_seq_one_letter_code
_entity_poly.pdbx_strand_id
1 'polypeptide(L)'
;MDAFSLQPAAGAQAELLGVMMTKAYFSREYQKQRTKIIIPDSAHGTNPATASMCRFKTITIPSDTRGNLDIDKFRQALQDDVALVMLTNPNTLGLFEENILEISDLAHTNGTLMYCDGANMNALLGISRASDQGFDMIHLNLHKTFSTPHGGGGPGAGVLGVKSFLADYLPLPRVIKQQDSKFVLDYTKQKTVGMVRYSYGNFGMLIRAYCYIKSWGANIRKVSEHAILNANYLLSLLKNDFEVPYDRSCAHEFVISSKRFGDKSAMYISKRLMDYGFHPPT
;
A
#
# COMPACT_ATOMS: atom_id res chain seq x y z
N MET A 1 -7.63 11.63 1.66
CA MET A 1 -6.99 12.02 0.38
C MET A 1 -7.95 12.88 -0.39
N ASP A 2 -7.41 13.86 -1.11
CA ASP A 2 -8.21 14.96 -1.68
C ASP A 2 -8.35 14.87 -3.19
N ALA A 3 -7.43 14.16 -3.85
CA ALA A 3 -7.44 13.94 -5.29
C ALA A 3 -7.02 12.52 -5.64
N PHE A 4 -7.53 11.99 -6.76
CA PHE A 4 -7.34 10.59 -7.14
C PHE A 4 -7.04 10.46 -8.63
N SER A 5 -6.24 9.44 -8.98
CA SER A 5 -6.09 8.94 -10.34
C SER A 5 -6.57 7.49 -10.42
N LEU A 6 -7.40 7.21 -11.43
CA LEU A 6 -7.90 5.87 -11.74
C LEU A 6 -7.23 5.28 -13.00
N GLN A 7 -6.19 5.95 -13.51
CA GLN A 7 -5.48 5.50 -14.71
C GLN A 7 -4.66 4.22 -14.54
N PRO A 8 -4.00 3.98 -13.37
CA PRO A 8 -3.13 2.84 -13.24
C PRO A 8 -3.83 1.51 -13.54
N ALA A 9 -3.13 0.62 -14.26
CA ALA A 9 -3.64 -0.70 -14.61
C ALA A 9 -3.61 -1.69 -13.45
N ALA A 10 -2.78 -1.42 -12.45
CA ALA A 10 -2.62 -2.25 -11.26
C ALA A 10 -1.97 -1.44 -10.13
N GLY A 11 -1.89 -2.01 -8.91
CA GLY A 11 -1.22 -1.38 -7.79
C GLY A 11 0.23 -1.03 -8.06
N ALA A 12 0.99 -1.93 -8.69
CA ALA A 12 2.39 -1.68 -9.04
C ALA A 12 2.56 -0.43 -9.94
N GLN A 13 1.64 -0.20 -10.88
CA GLN A 13 1.67 1.03 -11.69
C GLN A 13 1.23 2.26 -10.89
N ALA A 14 0.29 2.12 -9.96
CA ALA A 14 -0.10 3.20 -9.06
C ALA A 14 1.04 3.55 -8.09
N GLU A 15 1.77 2.55 -7.62
CA GLU A 15 2.98 2.71 -6.81
C GLU A 15 4.06 3.48 -7.60
N LEU A 16 4.37 3.03 -8.82
CA LEU A 16 5.31 3.72 -9.71
C LEU A 16 4.90 5.19 -9.92
N LEU A 17 3.61 5.44 -10.16
CA LEU A 17 3.08 6.79 -10.31
C LEU A 17 3.34 7.65 -9.07
N GLY A 18 3.10 7.14 -7.86
CA GLY A 18 3.38 7.86 -6.62
C GLY A 18 4.85 8.22 -6.46
N VAL A 19 5.77 7.30 -6.79
CA VAL A 19 7.22 7.57 -6.74
C VAL A 19 7.66 8.56 -7.84
N MET A 20 7.08 8.48 -9.04
CA MET A 20 7.30 9.49 -10.10
C MET A 20 6.84 10.88 -9.66
N MET A 21 5.67 10.97 -9.02
CA MET A 21 5.14 12.24 -8.48
C MET A 21 6.03 12.79 -7.37
N THR A 22 6.53 11.93 -6.47
CA THR A 22 7.53 12.33 -5.45
C THR A 22 8.75 12.96 -6.10
N LYS A 23 9.30 12.33 -7.14
CA LYS A 23 10.44 12.86 -7.88
C LYS A 23 10.13 14.21 -8.53
N ALA A 24 8.99 14.32 -9.19
CA ALA A 24 8.57 15.58 -9.84
C ALA A 24 8.35 16.68 -8.81
N TYR A 25 7.77 16.37 -7.65
CA TYR A 25 7.56 17.31 -6.55
C TYR A 25 8.87 17.91 -6.07
N PHE A 26 9.83 17.08 -5.66
CA PHE A 26 11.13 17.58 -5.17
C PHE A 26 11.98 18.26 -6.25
N SER A 27 11.88 17.83 -7.49
CA SER A 27 12.61 18.48 -8.60
C SER A 27 12.09 19.87 -8.95
N ARG A 28 10.81 20.16 -8.67
CA ARG A 28 10.16 21.43 -9.04
C ARG A 28 10.03 22.42 -7.90
N GLU A 29 9.75 21.94 -6.69
CA GLU A 29 9.51 22.79 -5.52
C GLU A 29 10.79 23.06 -4.71
N TYR A 30 11.78 22.18 -4.82
CA TYR A 30 13.01 22.27 -4.03
C TYR A 30 14.24 22.24 -4.94
N GLN A 31 15.19 23.15 -4.71
CA GLN A 31 16.46 23.19 -5.46
C GLN A 31 17.40 22.01 -5.09
N LYS A 32 17.22 21.40 -3.92
CA LYS A 32 18.02 20.27 -3.44
C LYS A 32 17.34 18.96 -3.83
N GLN A 33 18.00 18.16 -4.65
CA GLN A 33 17.50 16.85 -5.01
C GLN A 33 17.55 15.90 -3.80
N ARG A 34 16.39 15.34 -3.45
CA ARG A 34 16.30 14.20 -2.54
C ARG A 34 16.43 12.91 -3.36
N THR A 35 17.27 11.99 -2.92
CA THR A 35 17.72 10.85 -3.74
C THR A 35 17.44 9.50 -3.10
N LYS A 36 16.90 9.47 -1.87
CA LYS A 36 16.70 8.25 -1.11
C LYS A 36 15.22 8.01 -0.76
N ILE A 37 14.87 6.75 -0.65
CA ILE A 37 13.56 6.28 -0.15
C ILE A 37 13.82 5.31 0.98
N ILE A 38 13.14 5.51 2.12
CA ILE A 38 13.15 4.56 3.25
C ILE A 38 12.03 3.55 3.07
N ILE A 39 12.35 2.28 3.27
CA ILE A 39 11.40 1.14 3.28
C ILE A 39 11.69 0.23 4.47
N PRO A 40 10.70 -0.40 5.11
CA PRO A 40 10.94 -1.44 6.11
C PRO A 40 11.44 -2.74 5.44
N ASP A 41 12.10 -3.60 6.20
CA ASP A 41 12.53 -4.93 5.74
C ASP A 41 11.34 -5.87 5.45
N SER A 42 10.19 -5.59 6.05
CA SER A 42 8.91 -6.25 5.79
C SER A 42 8.18 -5.72 4.55
N ALA A 43 8.76 -4.78 3.77
CA ALA A 43 8.11 -4.22 2.59
C ALA A 43 7.95 -5.26 1.47
N HIS A 44 6.90 -5.12 0.66
CA HIS A 44 6.75 -5.90 -0.55
C HIS A 44 7.87 -5.60 -1.54
N GLY A 45 8.34 -6.62 -2.28
CA GLY A 45 9.45 -6.48 -3.23
C GLY A 45 9.25 -5.46 -4.35
N THR A 46 8.01 -5.04 -4.64
CA THR A 46 7.74 -3.96 -5.60
C THR A 46 8.20 -2.59 -5.10
N ASN A 47 8.23 -2.34 -3.79
CA ASN A 47 8.63 -1.03 -3.26
C ASN A 47 10.10 -0.68 -3.61
N PRO A 48 11.11 -1.52 -3.31
CA PRO A 48 12.48 -1.24 -3.74
C PRO A 48 12.65 -1.27 -5.27
N ALA A 49 11.90 -2.12 -5.98
CA ALA A 49 11.95 -2.17 -7.44
C ALA A 49 11.46 -0.85 -8.07
N THR A 50 10.34 -0.33 -7.61
CA THR A 50 9.76 0.96 -8.06
C THR A 50 10.68 2.13 -7.72
N ALA A 51 11.27 2.16 -6.51
CA ALA A 51 12.26 3.16 -6.13
C ALA A 51 13.45 3.15 -7.10
N SER A 52 13.97 1.97 -7.42
CA SER A 52 15.08 1.77 -8.35
C SER A 52 14.75 2.24 -9.78
N MET A 53 13.55 1.91 -10.29
CA MET A 53 13.06 2.37 -11.59
C MET A 53 13.03 3.89 -11.70
N CYS A 54 12.70 4.58 -10.61
CA CYS A 54 12.72 6.04 -10.52
C CYS A 54 14.09 6.63 -10.17
N ARG A 55 15.15 5.78 -10.09
CA ARG A 55 16.53 6.16 -9.76
C ARG A 55 16.68 6.74 -8.34
N PHE A 56 15.91 6.26 -7.39
CA PHE A 56 16.14 6.47 -5.97
C PHE A 56 16.99 5.33 -5.40
N LYS A 57 17.81 5.65 -4.39
CA LYS A 57 18.47 4.66 -3.54
C LYS A 57 17.53 4.29 -2.41
N THR A 58 17.42 3.01 -2.10
CA THR A 58 16.63 2.53 -0.96
C THR A 58 17.49 2.43 0.30
N ILE A 59 16.91 2.80 1.42
CA ILE A 59 17.43 2.53 2.76
C ILE A 59 16.41 1.58 3.42
N THR A 60 16.86 0.38 3.75
CA THR A 60 16.00 -0.60 4.42
C THR A 60 16.17 -0.48 5.93
N ILE A 61 15.06 -0.30 6.65
CA ILE A 61 15.03 -0.26 8.11
C ILE A 61 14.54 -1.62 8.61
N PRO A 62 15.26 -2.27 9.54
CA PRO A 62 14.83 -3.55 10.09
C PRO A 62 13.59 -3.40 10.98
N SER A 63 12.88 -4.51 11.13
CA SER A 63 11.82 -4.64 12.13
C SER A 63 12.42 -4.78 13.55
N ASP A 64 11.70 -4.27 14.54
CA ASP A 64 11.98 -4.50 15.95
C ASP A 64 11.51 -5.91 16.40
N THR A 65 11.67 -6.22 17.69
CA THR A 65 11.26 -7.50 18.28
C THR A 65 9.74 -7.72 18.27
N ARG A 66 8.96 -6.69 18.04
CA ARG A 66 7.49 -6.73 17.94
C ARG A 66 6.98 -6.73 16.50
N GLY A 67 7.89 -6.64 15.52
CA GLY A 67 7.56 -6.56 14.10
C GLY A 67 7.12 -5.16 13.63
N ASN A 68 7.35 -4.11 14.42
CA ASN A 68 7.23 -2.72 14.00
C ASN A 68 8.53 -2.27 13.35
N LEU A 69 8.53 -1.14 12.68
CA LEU A 69 9.74 -0.49 12.20
C LEU A 69 10.61 -0.05 13.39
N ASP A 70 11.91 -0.36 13.36
CA ASP A 70 12.88 0.08 14.38
C ASP A 70 13.01 1.61 14.34
N ILE A 71 12.37 2.28 15.30
CA ILE A 71 12.23 3.74 15.31
C ILE A 71 13.58 4.46 15.50
N ASP A 72 14.53 3.86 16.23
CA ASP A 72 15.83 4.49 16.46
C ASP A 72 16.69 4.43 15.19
N LYS A 73 16.66 3.32 14.47
CA LYS A 73 17.32 3.22 13.16
C LYS A 73 16.63 4.08 12.11
N PHE A 74 15.32 4.22 12.18
CA PHE A 74 14.56 5.14 11.31
C PHE A 74 15.02 6.59 11.51
N ARG A 75 15.12 7.07 12.77
CA ARG A 75 15.62 8.42 13.09
C ARG A 75 17.04 8.66 12.56
N GLN A 76 17.92 7.67 12.69
CA GLN A 76 19.29 7.76 12.18
C GLN A 76 19.35 7.82 10.65
N ALA A 77 18.46 7.09 9.97
CA ALA A 77 18.39 7.03 8.51
C ALA A 77 17.72 8.25 7.88
N LEU A 78 16.89 8.98 8.63
CA LEU A 78 16.10 10.11 8.16
C LEU A 78 16.97 11.37 8.00
N GLN A 79 17.64 11.45 6.84
CA GLN A 79 18.52 12.56 6.47
C GLN A 79 17.82 13.48 5.46
N ASP A 80 18.37 14.68 5.27
CA ASP A 80 17.83 15.71 4.35
C ASP A 80 17.65 15.27 2.89
N ASP A 81 18.30 14.20 2.47
CA ASP A 81 18.22 13.66 1.11
C ASP A 81 17.19 12.53 0.96
N VAL A 82 16.42 12.25 2.01
CA VAL A 82 15.30 11.29 1.96
C VAL A 82 14.07 11.98 1.39
N ALA A 83 13.56 11.47 0.28
CA ALA A 83 12.38 11.99 -0.41
C ALA A 83 11.07 11.39 0.12
N LEU A 84 11.07 10.09 0.44
CA LEU A 84 9.86 9.33 0.69
C LEU A 84 10.12 8.24 1.72
N VAL A 85 9.14 8.01 2.58
CA VAL A 85 9.00 6.80 3.39
C VAL A 85 7.86 5.99 2.82
N MET A 86 8.11 4.75 2.41
CA MET A 86 7.09 3.84 1.89
C MET A 86 6.79 2.77 2.93
N LEU A 87 5.56 2.73 3.41
CA LEU A 87 5.09 1.76 4.40
C LEU A 87 3.82 1.08 3.93
N THR A 88 3.70 -0.20 4.29
CA THR A 88 2.43 -0.93 4.28
C THR A 88 1.91 -0.95 5.71
N ASN A 89 0.67 -0.53 5.96
CA ASN A 89 0.07 -0.58 7.30
C ASN A 89 -1.38 -1.07 7.23
N PRO A 90 -1.72 -2.24 7.79
CA PRO A 90 -0.82 -3.22 8.44
C PRO A 90 0.27 -3.72 7.48
N ASN A 91 1.44 -4.10 8.06
CA ASN A 91 2.56 -4.58 7.26
C ASN A 91 2.33 -6.01 6.72
N THR A 92 3.27 -6.53 5.94
CA THR A 92 3.16 -7.88 5.33
C THR A 92 3.29 -9.04 6.32
N LEU A 93 3.57 -8.75 7.59
CA LEU A 93 3.52 -9.71 8.70
C LEU A 93 2.12 -9.77 9.33
N GLY A 94 1.17 -8.97 8.84
CA GLY A 94 -0.17 -8.82 9.39
C GLY A 94 -0.23 -7.95 10.64
N LEU A 95 0.78 -7.13 10.90
CA LEU A 95 0.90 -6.35 12.12
C LEU A 95 0.66 -4.86 11.85
N PHE A 96 -0.18 -4.22 12.67
CA PHE A 96 -0.36 -2.78 12.60
C PHE A 96 0.86 -2.08 13.21
N GLU A 97 1.39 -1.07 12.50
CA GLU A 97 2.52 -0.25 12.99
C GLU A 97 2.06 0.64 14.13
N GLU A 98 2.53 0.33 15.35
CA GLU A 98 2.10 1.02 16.56
C GLU A 98 2.64 2.46 16.62
N ASN A 99 3.78 2.73 16.00
CA ASN A 99 4.47 4.01 16.01
C ASN A 99 4.16 4.87 14.77
N ILE A 100 3.11 4.55 14.01
CA ILE A 100 2.85 5.21 12.71
C ILE A 100 2.75 6.73 12.81
N LEU A 101 2.17 7.27 13.87
CA LEU A 101 2.05 8.71 14.06
C LEU A 101 3.41 9.36 14.32
N GLU A 102 4.25 8.74 15.15
CA GLU A 102 5.60 9.23 15.42
C GLU A 102 6.47 9.16 14.15
N ILE A 103 6.40 8.07 13.39
CA ILE A 103 7.10 7.92 12.10
C ILE A 103 6.69 9.04 11.14
N SER A 104 5.38 9.31 11.06
CA SER A 104 4.83 10.34 10.20
C SER A 104 5.30 11.75 10.61
N ASP A 105 5.26 12.07 11.91
CA ASP A 105 5.68 13.36 12.43
C ASP A 105 7.17 13.61 12.19
N LEU A 106 8.00 12.61 12.43
CA LEU A 106 9.44 12.65 12.15
C LEU A 106 9.71 12.88 10.65
N ALA A 107 9.03 12.12 9.78
CA ALA A 107 9.17 12.27 8.33
C ALA A 107 8.78 13.67 7.86
N HIS A 108 7.63 14.19 8.30
CA HIS A 108 7.16 15.52 7.92
C HIS A 108 8.05 16.65 8.48
N THR A 109 8.53 16.50 9.70
CA THR A 109 9.50 17.47 10.28
C THR A 109 10.77 17.54 9.44
N ASN A 110 11.22 16.42 8.87
CA ASN A 110 12.35 16.39 7.93
C ASN A 110 11.96 16.88 6.51
N GLY A 111 10.68 17.16 6.24
CA GLY A 111 10.16 17.50 4.91
C GLY A 111 10.11 16.30 3.96
N THR A 112 10.11 15.07 4.47
CA THR A 112 9.99 13.81 3.73
C THR A 112 8.52 13.45 3.56
N LEU A 113 8.13 12.97 2.38
CA LEU A 113 6.76 12.53 2.12
C LEU A 113 6.51 11.13 2.69
N MET A 114 5.22 10.85 3.01
CA MET A 114 4.75 9.56 3.49
C MET A 114 3.87 8.88 2.44
N TYR A 115 4.23 7.66 2.05
CA TYR A 115 3.50 6.84 1.08
C TYR A 115 2.96 5.56 1.73
N CYS A 116 1.66 5.37 1.62
CA CYS A 116 0.99 4.15 2.05
C CYS A 116 0.89 3.15 0.89
N ASP A 117 1.52 2.01 1.03
CA ASP A 117 1.18 0.84 0.22
C ASP A 117 -0.15 0.26 0.73
N GLY A 118 -1.23 0.68 0.11
CA GLY A 118 -2.59 0.24 0.43
C GLY A 118 -3.05 -0.91 -0.47
N ALA A 119 -2.12 -1.72 -0.97
CA ALA A 119 -2.43 -2.86 -1.83
C ALA A 119 -3.51 -3.76 -1.24
N ASN A 120 -3.55 -3.89 0.09
CA ASN A 120 -4.56 -4.65 0.81
C ASN A 120 -5.20 -3.79 1.91
N MET A 121 -6.51 -3.57 1.79
CA MET A 121 -7.33 -2.81 2.74
C MET A 121 -8.21 -3.69 3.62
N ASN A 122 -7.98 -5.01 3.64
CA ASN A 122 -8.86 -5.96 4.32
C ASN A 122 -9.02 -5.69 5.83
N ALA A 123 -8.02 -5.08 6.47
CA ALA A 123 -8.10 -4.72 7.89
C ALA A 123 -8.53 -3.27 8.15
N LEU A 124 -8.70 -2.44 7.12
CA LEU A 124 -8.84 -0.99 7.30
C LEU A 124 -10.17 -0.40 6.82
N LEU A 125 -10.96 -1.13 6.01
CA LEU A 125 -12.22 -0.62 5.46
C LEU A 125 -13.18 -0.18 6.58
N GLY A 126 -13.53 1.10 6.57
CA GLY A 126 -14.43 1.68 7.58
C GLY A 126 -13.86 1.75 9.01
N ILE A 127 -12.57 1.45 9.20
CA ILE A 127 -11.89 1.46 10.50
C ILE A 127 -10.86 2.60 10.56
N SER A 128 -9.93 2.67 9.62
CA SER A 128 -8.87 3.68 9.62
C SER A 128 -8.62 4.23 8.21
N ARG A 129 -8.24 5.49 8.14
CA ARG A 129 -7.88 6.16 6.89
C ARG A 129 -6.38 6.46 6.87
N ALA A 130 -5.74 6.23 5.74
CA ALA A 130 -4.31 6.52 5.58
C ALA A 130 -3.95 7.98 5.90
N SER A 131 -4.85 8.93 5.58
CA SER A 131 -4.65 10.35 5.93
C SER A 131 -4.57 10.61 7.43
N ASP A 132 -5.30 9.85 8.24
CA ASP A 132 -5.30 9.98 9.71
C ASP A 132 -4.04 9.38 10.34
N GLN A 133 -3.37 8.49 9.60
CA GLN A 133 -2.07 7.92 9.94
C GLN A 133 -0.89 8.79 9.44
N GLY A 134 -1.16 9.95 8.85
CA GLY A 134 -0.16 10.91 8.37
C GLY A 134 0.34 10.67 6.93
N PHE A 135 -0.20 9.71 6.19
CA PHE A 135 0.22 9.49 4.81
C PHE A 135 -0.24 10.61 3.86
N ASP A 136 0.64 10.97 2.92
CA ASP A 136 0.41 11.97 1.87
C ASP A 136 -0.15 11.34 0.60
N MET A 137 0.17 10.08 0.36
CA MET A 137 -0.26 9.29 -0.78
C MET A 137 -0.66 7.89 -0.35
N ILE A 138 -1.59 7.28 -1.10
CA ILE A 138 -1.95 5.87 -0.97
C ILE A 138 -2.28 5.28 -2.32
N HIS A 139 -1.78 4.08 -2.60
CA HIS A 139 -2.33 3.31 -3.70
C HIS A 139 -3.24 2.18 -3.20
N LEU A 140 -4.17 1.76 -4.05
CA LEU A 140 -5.10 0.67 -3.79
C LEU A 140 -5.10 -0.31 -4.96
N ASN A 141 -5.16 -1.61 -4.62
CA ASN A 141 -5.37 -2.67 -5.61
C ASN A 141 -6.85 -3.08 -5.61
N LEU A 142 -7.58 -2.75 -6.68
CA LEU A 142 -9.00 -3.09 -6.74
C LEU A 142 -9.25 -4.60 -6.83
N HIS A 143 -8.28 -5.35 -7.36
CA HIS A 143 -8.34 -6.80 -7.47
C HIS A 143 -7.99 -7.57 -6.18
N LYS A 144 -7.82 -6.88 -5.06
CA LYS A 144 -7.69 -7.46 -3.72
C LYS A 144 -8.96 -7.20 -2.92
N THR A 145 -8.97 -6.25 -2.03
CA THR A 145 -10.08 -5.96 -1.11
C THR A 145 -11.39 -5.59 -1.81
N PHE A 146 -11.34 -5.02 -3.01
CA PHE A 146 -12.54 -4.55 -3.72
C PHE A 146 -13.11 -5.57 -4.72
N SER A 147 -12.67 -6.83 -4.62
CA SER A 147 -13.28 -8.00 -5.27
C SER A 147 -13.37 -7.93 -6.80
N THR A 148 -12.44 -7.22 -7.46
CA THR A 148 -12.35 -7.27 -8.91
C THR A 148 -11.42 -8.41 -9.36
N PRO A 149 -11.56 -8.97 -10.57
CA PRO A 149 -10.64 -9.98 -11.06
C PRO A 149 -9.24 -9.41 -11.27
N HIS A 150 -8.23 -10.26 -11.06
CA HIS A 150 -6.82 -10.01 -11.40
C HIS A 150 -6.42 -10.61 -12.75
N GLY A 151 -7.02 -11.74 -13.10
CA GLY A 151 -6.86 -12.41 -14.39
C GLY A 151 -5.43 -12.87 -14.70
N GLY A 152 -4.65 -13.22 -13.68
CA GLY A 152 -3.26 -13.64 -13.88
C GLY A 152 -2.36 -12.55 -14.47
N GLY A 153 -2.63 -11.27 -14.12
CA GLY A 153 -1.94 -10.11 -14.70
C GLY A 153 -2.74 -9.39 -15.79
N GLY A 154 -4.02 -9.76 -15.97
CA GLY A 154 -4.93 -9.19 -16.96
C GLY A 154 -5.72 -7.97 -16.47
N PRO A 155 -7.02 -8.11 -16.15
CA PRO A 155 -7.94 -6.98 -15.99
C PRO A 155 -7.86 -6.32 -14.61
N GLY A 156 -6.68 -6.12 -14.03
CA GLY A 156 -6.52 -5.41 -12.78
C GLY A 156 -6.82 -3.91 -12.90
N ALA A 157 -6.90 -3.24 -11.76
CA ALA A 157 -6.93 -1.78 -11.68
C ALA A 157 -6.26 -1.32 -10.39
N GLY A 158 -5.56 -0.19 -10.47
CA GLY A 158 -4.96 0.50 -9.36
C GLY A 158 -5.55 1.90 -9.21
N VAL A 159 -5.55 2.39 -7.99
CA VAL A 159 -5.94 3.76 -7.66
C VAL A 159 -4.80 4.43 -6.93
N LEU A 160 -4.49 5.68 -7.27
CA LEU A 160 -3.60 6.51 -6.46
C LEU A 160 -4.41 7.68 -5.89
N GLY A 161 -4.42 7.78 -4.57
CA GLY A 161 -4.99 8.92 -3.84
C GLY A 161 -3.87 9.77 -3.22
N VAL A 162 -4.02 11.09 -3.25
CA VAL A 162 -3.02 12.03 -2.75
C VAL A 162 -3.66 13.18 -1.97
N LYS A 163 -2.88 13.83 -1.09
CA LYS A 163 -3.26 15.09 -0.46
C LYS A 163 -3.28 16.24 -1.48
N SER A 164 -3.99 17.32 -1.17
CA SER A 164 -4.26 18.46 -2.06
C SER A 164 -2.99 19.08 -2.66
N PHE A 165 -1.92 19.23 -1.90
CA PHE A 165 -0.66 19.83 -2.38
C PHE A 165 0.05 19.00 -3.46
N LEU A 166 -0.27 17.71 -3.59
CA LEU A 166 0.23 16.82 -4.64
C LEU A 166 -0.72 16.70 -5.83
N ALA A 167 -1.93 17.27 -5.75
CA ALA A 167 -2.96 17.07 -6.75
C ALA A 167 -2.54 17.49 -8.17
N ASP A 168 -1.76 18.59 -8.30
CA ASP A 168 -1.31 19.08 -9.61
C ASP A 168 -0.28 18.17 -10.31
N TYR A 169 0.32 17.23 -9.58
CA TYR A 169 1.26 16.24 -10.11
C TYR A 169 0.57 14.99 -10.68
N LEU A 170 -0.73 14.80 -10.41
CA LEU A 170 -1.48 13.65 -10.92
C LEU A 170 -1.43 13.59 -12.46
N PRO A 171 -1.52 12.37 -13.05
CA PRO A 171 -1.42 12.18 -14.47
C PRO A 171 -2.58 12.81 -15.23
N LEU A 172 -2.34 13.17 -16.50
CA LEU A 172 -3.34 13.65 -17.45
C LEU A 172 -3.88 12.52 -18.33
N PRO A 173 -5.11 12.62 -18.85
CA PRO A 173 -6.09 13.69 -18.55
C PRO A 173 -6.70 13.50 -17.14
N ARG A 174 -7.25 14.60 -16.62
CA ARG A 174 -8.05 14.59 -15.38
C ARG A 174 -9.52 14.79 -15.75
N VAL A 175 -10.41 14.09 -15.05
CA VAL A 175 -11.85 14.35 -15.18
C VAL A 175 -12.22 15.55 -14.32
N ILE A 176 -12.73 16.60 -14.92
CA ILE A 176 -13.24 17.78 -14.22
C ILE A 176 -14.73 17.97 -14.52
N LYS A 177 -15.46 18.45 -13.50
CA LYS A 177 -16.85 18.84 -13.65
C LYS A 177 -16.93 20.33 -14.03
N GLN A 178 -17.57 20.64 -15.14
CA GLN A 178 -17.82 22.01 -15.57
C GLN A 178 -19.03 22.63 -14.87
N GLN A 179 -19.23 23.94 -15.02
CA GLN A 179 -20.33 24.67 -14.40
C GLN A 179 -21.71 24.16 -14.84
N ASP A 180 -21.84 23.69 -16.09
CA ASP A 180 -23.05 23.08 -16.65
C ASP A 180 -23.28 21.62 -16.21
N SER A 181 -22.53 21.16 -15.17
CA SER A 181 -22.57 19.80 -14.66
C SER A 181 -22.07 18.70 -15.58
N LYS A 182 -21.53 19.02 -16.75
CA LYS A 182 -20.86 18.06 -17.62
C LYS A 182 -19.46 17.73 -17.13
N PHE A 183 -19.03 16.51 -17.40
CA PHE A 183 -17.68 16.05 -17.14
C PHE A 183 -16.84 16.10 -18.41
N VAL A 184 -15.65 16.67 -18.34
CA VAL A 184 -14.71 16.76 -19.46
C VAL A 184 -13.33 16.27 -19.04
N LEU A 185 -12.51 15.92 -20.03
CA LEU A 185 -11.12 15.57 -19.83
C LEU A 185 -10.27 16.86 -19.92
N ASP A 186 -9.53 17.14 -18.84
CA ASP A 186 -8.63 18.28 -18.76
C ASP A 186 -7.18 17.85 -18.96
N TYR A 187 -6.49 18.50 -19.89
CA TYR A 187 -5.08 18.25 -20.25
C TYR A 187 -4.17 19.43 -19.86
N THR A 188 -4.65 20.43 -19.11
CA THR A 188 -4.01 21.74 -19.00
C THR A 188 -3.04 21.88 -17.82
N LYS A 189 -2.88 20.87 -16.94
CA LYS A 189 -2.05 20.97 -15.75
C LYS A 189 -0.56 20.93 -16.07
N GLN A 190 0.20 21.93 -15.59
CA GLN A 190 1.63 22.12 -15.90
C GLN A 190 2.56 21.27 -15.03
N LYS A 191 2.16 20.96 -13.78
CA LYS A 191 3.01 20.20 -12.83
C LYS A 191 2.87 18.68 -12.97
N THR A 192 1.99 18.20 -13.84
CA THR A 192 1.72 16.78 -14.03
C THR A 192 2.97 15.96 -14.41
N VAL A 193 2.97 14.70 -14.02
CA VAL A 193 3.96 13.71 -14.51
C VAL A 193 3.66 13.20 -15.94
N GLY A 194 2.60 13.70 -16.58
CA GLY A 194 2.17 13.28 -17.92
C GLY A 194 1.16 12.15 -17.91
N MET A 195 1.04 11.44 -19.01
CA MET A 195 0.17 10.26 -19.13
C MET A 195 0.92 9.01 -18.68
N VAL A 196 0.31 8.21 -17.83
CA VAL A 196 0.89 6.92 -17.38
C VAL A 196 0.32 5.74 -18.15
N ARG A 197 -0.77 5.95 -18.89
CA ARG A 197 -1.43 4.95 -19.71
C ARG A 197 -2.15 5.60 -20.89
N TYR A 198 -2.28 4.87 -22.00
CA TYR A 198 -3.01 5.33 -23.19
C TYR A 198 -4.51 5.55 -22.92
N SER A 199 -5.14 4.64 -22.16
CA SER A 199 -6.56 4.74 -21.80
C SER A 199 -6.74 5.12 -20.33
N TYR A 200 -7.88 5.74 -20.01
CA TYR A 200 -8.23 6.17 -18.66
C TYR A 200 -8.69 4.99 -17.79
N GLY A 201 -7.71 4.17 -17.35
CA GLY A 201 -7.96 3.03 -16.46
C GLY A 201 -8.71 1.85 -17.10
N ASN A 202 -9.01 0.85 -16.29
CA ASN A 202 -9.82 -0.30 -16.67
C ASN A 202 -11.28 -0.08 -16.22
N PHE A 203 -12.06 0.53 -17.07
CA PHE A 203 -13.41 0.98 -16.74
C PHE A 203 -14.30 -0.12 -16.15
N GLY A 204 -14.29 -1.32 -16.73
CA GLY A 204 -15.10 -2.44 -16.23
C GLY A 204 -14.74 -2.83 -14.78
N MET A 205 -13.46 -2.76 -14.42
CA MET A 205 -13.00 -3.04 -13.05
C MET A 205 -13.38 -1.92 -12.09
N LEU A 206 -13.34 -0.68 -12.54
CA LEU A 206 -13.77 0.47 -11.72
C LEU A 206 -15.27 0.36 -11.37
N ILE A 207 -16.10 -0.02 -12.34
CA ILE A 207 -17.55 -0.24 -12.11
C ILE A 207 -17.78 -1.41 -11.14
N ARG A 208 -17.05 -2.53 -11.30
CA ARG A 208 -17.18 -3.67 -10.37
C ARG A 208 -16.81 -3.29 -8.94
N ALA A 209 -15.70 -2.57 -8.73
CA ALA A 209 -15.31 -2.08 -7.42
C ALA A 209 -16.36 -1.11 -6.85
N TYR A 210 -16.92 -0.21 -7.67
CA TYR A 210 -18.00 0.67 -7.27
C TYR A 210 -19.24 -0.11 -6.81
N CYS A 211 -19.67 -1.11 -7.57
CA CYS A 211 -20.80 -1.97 -7.21
C CYS A 211 -20.53 -2.72 -5.89
N TYR A 212 -19.31 -3.25 -5.71
CA TYR A 212 -18.91 -3.89 -4.47
C TYR A 212 -19.04 -2.94 -3.26
N ILE A 213 -18.47 -1.74 -3.35
CA ILE A 213 -18.56 -0.74 -2.29
C ILE A 213 -20.02 -0.37 -2.01
N LYS A 214 -20.82 -0.17 -3.05
CA LYS A 214 -22.24 0.18 -2.91
C LYS A 214 -23.07 -0.95 -2.31
N SER A 215 -22.77 -2.22 -2.62
CA SER A 215 -23.50 -3.37 -2.06
C SER A 215 -23.27 -3.53 -0.55
N TRP A 216 -22.09 -3.19 -0.08
CA TRP A 216 -21.78 -3.17 1.36
C TRP A 216 -22.37 -1.92 2.06
N GLY A 217 -22.34 -0.76 1.39
CA GLY A 217 -22.81 0.52 1.93
C GLY A 217 -22.27 0.80 3.33
N ALA A 218 -23.14 1.08 4.28
CA ALA A 218 -22.78 1.36 5.68
C ALA A 218 -22.14 0.14 6.41
N ASN A 219 -22.32 -1.06 5.89
CA ASN A 219 -21.79 -2.29 6.46
C ASN A 219 -20.35 -2.63 6.02
N ILE A 220 -19.69 -1.78 5.23
CA ILE A 220 -18.36 -2.07 4.68
C ILE A 220 -17.32 -2.36 5.77
N ARG A 221 -17.47 -1.79 6.96
CA ARG A 221 -16.63 -2.06 8.11
C ARG A 221 -16.63 -3.54 8.53
N LYS A 222 -17.74 -4.25 8.37
CA LYS A 222 -17.84 -5.68 8.68
C LYS A 222 -16.87 -6.54 7.90
N VAL A 223 -16.47 -6.12 6.69
CA VAL A 223 -15.44 -6.82 5.90
C VAL A 223 -14.14 -6.90 6.69
N SER A 224 -13.70 -5.78 7.24
CA SER A 224 -12.44 -5.72 8.03
C SER A 224 -12.60 -6.41 9.39
N GLU A 225 -13.71 -6.21 10.07
CA GLU A 225 -13.97 -6.85 11.38
C GLU A 225 -13.93 -8.38 11.27
N HIS A 226 -14.57 -8.95 10.24
CA HIS A 226 -14.54 -10.40 10.03
C HIS A 226 -13.16 -10.89 9.57
N ALA A 227 -12.44 -10.15 8.74
CA ALA A 227 -11.10 -10.53 8.33
C ALA A 227 -10.15 -10.61 9.54
N ILE A 228 -10.19 -9.62 10.42
CA ILE A 228 -9.38 -9.57 11.64
C ILE A 228 -9.79 -10.70 12.60
N LEU A 229 -11.09 -10.90 12.82
CA LEU A 229 -11.61 -11.96 13.67
C LEU A 229 -11.15 -13.34 13.19
N ASN A 230 -11.30 -13.63 11.90
CA ASN A 230 -10.92 -14.91 11.31
C ASN A 230 -9.41 -15.16 11.42
N ALA A 231 -8.57 -14.16 11.17
CA ALA A 231 -7.12 -14.30 11.29
C ALA A 231 -6.71 -14.60 12.74
N ASN A 232 -7.23 -13.85 13.72
CA ASN A 232 -6.89 -14.07 15.12
C ASN A 232 -7.47 -15.39 15.67
N TYR A 233 -8.65 -15.80 15.21
CA TYR A 233 -9.20 -17.10 15.55
C TYR A 233 -8.30 -18.23 15.04
N LEU A 234 -7.91 -18.20 13.77
CA LEU A 234 -7.01 -19.19 13.21
C LEU A 234 -5.64 -19.19 13.90
N LEU A 235 -5.07 -18.02 14.17
CA LEU A 235 -3.83 -17.87 14.94
C LEU A 235 -3.95 -18.55 16.31
N SER A 236 -5.07 -18.35 17.03
CA SER A 236 -5.30 -18.96 18.35
C SER A 236 -5.31 -20.49 18.32
N LEU A 237 -5.75 -21.08 17.23
CA LEU A 237 -5.76 -22.53 17.03
C LEU A 237 -4.38 -23.10 16.68
N LEU A 238 -3.56 -22.33 15.95
CA LEU A 238 -2.29 -22.82 15.41
C LEU A 238 -1.06 -22.52 16.28
N LYS A 239 -1.14 -21.55 17.17
CA LYS A 239 0.01 -21.07 17.96
C LYS A 239 0.66 -22.12 18.88
N ASN A 240 -0.05 -23.17 19.25
CA ASN A 240 0.48 -24.26 20.04
C ASN A 240 1.26 -25.28 19.20
N ASP A 241 0.93 -25.37 17.91
CA ASP A 241 1.51 -26.32 16.96
C ASP A 241 2.65 -25.72 16.14
N PHE A 242 2.65 -24.39 15.95
CA PHE A 242 3.64 -23.66 15.18
C PHE A 242 4.29 -22.55 16.01
N GLU A 243 5.51 -22.21 15.66
CA GLU A 243 6.17 -21.03 16.20
C GLU A 243 5.52 -19.77 15.59
N VAL A 244 5.14 -18.83 16.45
CA VAL A 244 4.63 -17.51 16.07
C VAL A 244 5.71 -16.48 16.37
N PRO A 245 6.44 -15.97 15.36
CA PRO A 245 7.56 -15.05 15.58
C PRO A 245 7.18 -13.76 16.30
N TYR A 246 5.93 -13.31 16.10
CA TYR A 246 5.39 -12.12 16.74
C TYR A 246 4.08 -12.47 17.43
N ASP A 247 4.14 -12.89 18.71
CA ASP A 247 2.96 -13.28 19.49
C ASP A 247 2.22 -12.04 20.00
N ARG A 248 1.46 -11.43 19.09
CA ARG A 248 0.52 -10.33 19.36
C ARG A 248 -0.70 -10.45 18.44
N SER A 249 -1.77 -9.71 18.76
CA SER A 249 -2.95 -9.65 17.88
C SER A 249 -2.55 -9.21 16.48
N CYS A 250 -2.98 -9.96 15.49
CA CYS A 250 -2.75 -9.66 14.08
C CYS A 250 -3.92 -8.89 13.48
N ALA A 251 -3.71 -8.28 12.35
CA ALA A 251 -4.74 -7.67 11.51
C ALA A 251 -5.49 -8.76 10.71
N HIS A 252 -5.42 -8.74 9.38
CA HIS A 252 -6.15 -9.67 8.52
C HIS A 252 -5.36 -10.91 8.11
N GLU A 253 -4.12 -11.02 8.53
CA GLU A 253 -3.20 -12.12 8.24
C GLU A 253 -2.15 -12.24 9.36
N PHE A 254 -1.41 -13.33 9.38
CA PHE A 254 -0.32 -13.55 10.32
C PHE A 254 0.72 -14.49 9.71
N VAL A 255 1.92 -14.51 10.30
CA VAL A 255 3.02 -15.39 9.92
C VAL A 255 3.23 -16.44 11.00
N ILE A 256 3.40 -17.68 10.58
CA ILE A 256 3.85 -18.81 11.42
C ILE A 256 5.13 -19.39 10.82
N SER A 257 6.01 -19.87 11.69
CA SER A 257 7.26 -20.52 11.29
C SER A 257 7.15 -22.04 11.42
N SER A 258 7.60 -22.74 10.39
CA SER A 258 7.70 -24.19 10.39
C SER A 258 9.12 -24.71 10.67
N LYS A 259 10.06 -23.85 11.08
CA LYS A 259 11.48 -24.18 11.30
C LYS A 259 11.69 -25.40 12.20
N ARG A 260 10.86 -25.55 13.24
CA ARG A 260 10.94 -26.72 14.14
C ARG A 260 10.73 -28.07 13.47
N PHE A 261 10.17 -28.08 12.24
CA PHE A 261 9.94 -29.31 11.46
C PHE A 261 10.99 -29.54 10.38
N GLY A 262 12.03 -28.72 10.29
CA GLY A 262 13.13 -28.79 9.33
C GLY A 262 13.04 -27.78 8.18
N ASP A 263 14.15 -27.59 7.46
CA ASP A 263 14.35 -26.49 6.52
C ASP A 263 13.37 -26.44 5.32
N LYS A 264 12.82 -27.57 4.90
CA LYS A 264 11.88 -27.63 3.76
C LYS A 264 10.42 -27.81 4.20
N SER A 265 10.13 -27.71 5.47
CA SER A 265 8.83 -28.04 6.04
C SER A 265 7.70 -27.16 5.51
N ALA A 266 7.92 -25.85 5.31
CA ALA A 266 6.90 -24.94 4.78
C ALA A 266 6.37 -25.40 3.42
N MET A 267 7.27 -25.81 2.51
CA MET A 267 6.88 -26.32 1.18
C MET A 267 6.08 -27.63 1.29
N TYR A 268 6.48 -28.55 2.17
CA TYR A 268 5.76 -29.81 2.36
C TYR A 268 4.39 -29.58 3.00
N ILE A 269 4.29 -28.70 3.99
CA ILE A 269 3.01 -28.30 4.60
C ILE A 269 2.09 -27.70 3.55
N SER A 270 2.60 -26.76 2.73
CA SER A 270 1.83 -26.13 1.65
C SER A 270 1.29 -27.17 0.65
N LYS A 271 2.15 -28.10 0.20
CA LYS A 271 1.72 -29.20 -0.69
C LYS A 271 0.68 -30.09 -0.03
N ARG A 272 0.84 -30.41 1.25
CA ARG A 272 -0.11 -31.26 1.97
C ARG A 272 -1.46 -30.59 2.17
N LEU A 273 -1.48 -29.26 2.38
CA LEU A 273 -2.72 -28.50 2.44
C LEU A 273 -3.51 -28.57 1.13
N MET A 274 -2.83 -28.60 -0.03
CA MET A 274 -3.51 -28.79 -1.33
C MET A 274 -4.20 -30.15 -1.42
N ASP A 275 -3.61 -31.23 -0.86
CA ASP A 275 -4.25 -32.55 -0.83
C ASP A 275 -5.57 -32.54 -0.05
N TYR A 276 -5.72 -31.63 0.91
CA TYR A 276 -6.95 -31.39 1.66
C TYR A 276 -7.88 -30.34 1.05
N GLY A 277 -7.58 -29.85 -0.15
CA GLY A 277 -8.40 -28.87 -0.86
C GLY A 277 -8.22 -27.42 -0.39
N PHE A 278 -7.18 -27.12 0.40
CA PHE A 278 -6.87 -25.74 0.78
C PHE A 278 -5.94 -25.10 -0.23
N HIS A 279 -6.18 -23.81 -0.50
CA HIS A 279 -5.18 -23.00 -1.20
C HIS A 279 -4.00 -22.78 -0.24
N PRO A 280 -2.77 -23.15 -0.64
CA PRO A 280 -1.62 -23.06 0.26
C PRO A 280 -1.27 -21.59 0.55
N PRO A 281 -0.72 -21.30 1.75
CA PRO A 281 -0.12 -20.02 2.04
C PRO A 281 1.12 -19.79 1.14
N THR A 282 1.44 -18.55 0.90
CA THR A 282 2.63 -18.13 0.12
C THR A 282 3.83 -17.88 1.03
#